data_551c97aec41ebe72ce79af8b06e1adf9
#
_entry.id   551c97aec41ebe72ce79af8b06e1adf9
#
_cell.length_a   1.000
_cell.length_b   1.000
_cell.length_c   1.000
_cell.angle_alpha   90.00
_cell.angle_beta   90.00
_cell.angle_gamma   90.00
#
_symmetry.space_group_name_H-M   'P 1'
#
loop_
_entity.id
_entity.type
_entity.pdbx_description
1 polymer ?
#
loop_
_entity_poly.entity_id
_entity_poly.type
_entity_poly.pdbx_seq_one_letter_code
_entity_poly.pdbx_strand_id
1 'polypeptide(L)'
;MRRTPIYLLVLSYLFIAPPASDNAAAAGGAPSHIVAGFQSALVAVMKEAETLSIRQRFERLTKTADESFHWALMAQITAGNHWKSATHTERKNLVEAFRRMSITTLATLFDSYSGEIFKVIQEADGPSRTRIVQTVLVKGDKSKVDILYVCRKFKVGWRMIDIILDNGISELKVRRSEYNFVLKKGGLPALIGLLNSKADELMSN
;
A
#
# COMPACT_ATOMS: atom_id res chain seq x y z
N MET A 1 -37.79 -32.66 -70.99
CA MET A 1 -37.84 -32.50 -69.51
C MET A 1 -36.41 -32.65 -68.99
N ARG A 2 -35.71 -31.54 -68.74
CA ARG A 2 -34.34 -31.57 -68.25
C ARG A 2 -34.36 -31.10 -66.77
N ARG A 3 -33.94 -31.96 -65.85
CA ARG A 3 -33.77 -31.65 -64.43
C ARG A 3 -32.38 -31.10 -64.18
N THR A 4 -32.29 -29.87 -63.68
CA THR A 4 -31.06 -29.22 -63.25
C THR A 4 -30.77 -29.57 -61.79
N PRO A 5 -29.55 -29.96 -61.39
CA PRO A 5 -29.22 -30.18 -59.98
C PRO A 5 -28.81 -28.87 -59.32
N ILE A 6 -29.39 -28.59 -58.16
CA ILE A 6 -29.04 -27.50 -57.28
C ILE A 6 -27.79 -27.87 -56.50
N TYR A 7 -26.71 -27.14 -56.72
CA TYR A 7 -25.51 -27.26 -55.88
C TYR A 7 -25.69 -26.41 -54.62
N LEU A 8 -25.72 -27.08 -53.46
CA LEU A 8 -25.76 -26.50 -52.14
C LEU A 8 -24.34 -26.10 -51.75
N LEU A 9 -24.03 -24.80 -51.77
CA LEU A 9 -22.73 -24.25 -51.40
C LEU A 9 -22.73 -24.09 -49.87
N VAL A 10 -22.04 -25.02 -49.16
CA VAL A 10 -21.85 -24.94 -47.71
C VAL A 10 -20.68 -23.99 -47.45
N LEU A 11 -21.01 -22.76 -46.99
CA LEU A 11 -20.04 -21.75 -46.61
C LEU A 11 -19.58 -22.08 -45.17
N SER A 12 -18.42 -22.72 -45.05
CA SER A 12 -17.79 -22.95 -43.74
C SER A 12 -17.22 -21.64 -43.20
N TYR A 13 -17.88 -21.03 -42.23
CA TYR A 13 -17.33 -19.89 -41.45
C TYR A 13 -16.25 -20.43 -40.52
N LEU A 14 -14.99 -20.14 -40.87
CA LEU A 14 -13.86 -20.35 -39.99
C LEU A 14 -13.89 -19.30 -38.89
N PHE A 15 -14.34 -19.65 -37.68
CA PHE A 15 -14.24 -18.83 -36.50
C PHE A 15 -12.77 -18.72 -36.10
N ILE A 16 -12.11 -17.62 -36.49
CA ILE A 16 -10.80 -17.26 -35.96
C ILE A 16 -11.07 -16.63 -34.59
N ALA A 17 -10.86 -17.39 -33.52
CA ALA A 17 -10.82 -16.86 -32.17
C ALA A 17 -9.62 -15.90 -32.06
N PRO A 18 -9.80 -14.69 -31.48
CA PRO A 18 -8.66 -13.80 -31.23
C PRO A 18 -7.70 -14.50 -30.26
N PRO A 19 -6.38 -14.30 -30.42
CA PRO A 19 -5.42 -14.87 -29.47
C PRO A 19 -5.70 -14.33 -28.08
N ALA A 20 -5.86 -15.22 -27.12
CA ALA A 20 -5.86 -14.87 -25.71
C ALA A 20 -4.52 -14.18 -25.43
N SER A 21 -4.61 -12.90 -25.05
CA SER A 21 -3.43 -12.16 -24.60
C SER A 21 -2.96 -12.81 -23.29
N ASP A 22 -2.00 -13.73 -23.38
CA ASP A 22 -1.20 -14.16 -22.26
C ASP A 22 -0.46 -12.94 -21.73
N ASN A 23 -1.06 -12.26 -20.77
CA ASN A 23 -0.33 -11.36 -19.88
C ASN A 23 0.63 -12.23 -19.07
N ALA A 24 1.79 -12.52 -19.67
CA ALA A 24 2.92 -13.09 -18.96
C ALA A 24 3.19 -12.22 -17.74
N ALA A 25 2.87 -12.76 -16.56
CA ALA A 25 3.20 -12.17 -15.28
C ALA A 25 4.71 -11.95 -15.23
N ALA A 26 5.11 -10.71 -15.50
CA ALA A 26 6.50 -10.28 -15.36
C ALA A 26 6.95 -10.59 -13.93
N ALA A 27 8.14 -11.14 -13.78
CA ALA A 27 8.80 -11.42 -12.50
C ALA A 27 8.82 -10.17 -11.60
N GLY A 28 7.98 -10.18 -10.58
CA GLY A 28 7.68 -9.07 -9.69
C GLY A 28 6.17 -8.84 -9.66
N GLY A 29 5.45 -9.58 -8.81
CA GLY A 29 3.98 -9.67 -8.78
C GLY A 29 3.24 -8.36 -8.98
N ALA A 30 1.98 -8.44 -9.40
CA ALA A 30 1.13 -7.25 -9.60
C ALA A 30 1.06 -6.40 -8.32
N PRO A 31 0.86 -5.06 -8.43
CA PRO A 31 0.67 -4.20 -7.25
C PRO A 31 -0.39 -4.72 -6.29
N SER A 32 -1.47 -5.31 -6.80
CA SER A 32 -2.53 -5.93 -6.01
C SER A 32 -2.03 -7.08 -5.14
N HIS A 33 -1.02 -7.84 -5.55
CA HIS A 33 -0.44 -8.91 -4.73
C HIS A 33 0.29 -8.37 -3.49
N ILE A 34 1.06 -7.28 -3.64
CA ILE A 34 1.75 -6.63 -2.52
C ILE A 34 0.73 -6.09 -1.51
N VAL A 35 -0.32 -5.43 -2.02
CA VAL A 35 -1.40 -4.91 -1.18
C VAL A 35 -2.13 -6.04 -0.45
N ALA A 36 -2.53 -7.10 -1.17
CA ALA A 36 -3.23 -8.24 -0.56
C ALA A 36 -2.37 -8.96 0.48
N GLY A 37 -1.07 -9.13 0.23
CA GLY A 37 -0.12 -9.70 1.19
C GLY A 37 -0.01 -8.86 2.47
N PHE A 38 0.10 -7.54 2.33
CA PHE A 38 0.10 -6.62 3.46
C PHE A 38 -1.20 -6.68 4.26
N GLN A 39 -2.36 -6.64 3.59
CA GLN A 39 -3.68 -6.74 4.22
C GLN A 39 -3.88 -8.07 4.94
N SER A 40 -3.39 -9.17 4.36
CA SER A 40 -3.44 -10.49 5.00
C SER A 40 -2.62 -10.54 6.30
N ALA A 41 -1.46 -9.89 6.32
CA ALA A 41 -0.65 -9.77 7.53
C ALA A 41 -1.33 -8.93 8.62
N LEU A 42 -2.02 -7.84 8.24
CA LEU A 42 -2.82 -7.05 9.18
C LEU A 42 -3.92 -7.91 9.83
N VAL A 43 -4.71 -8.63 9.01
CA VAL A 43 -5.77 -9.50 9.53
C VAL A 43 -5.22 -10.62 10.41
N ALA A 44 -4.06 -11.19 10.06
CA ALA A 44 -3.42 -12.21 10.89
C ALA A 44 -3.04 -11.67 12.28
N VAL A 45 -2.49 -10.46 12.33
CA VAL A 45 -2.16 -9.80 13.60
C VAL A 45 -3.42 -9.44 14.40
N MET A 46 -4.45 -8.91 13.74
CA MET A 46 -5.74 -8.58 14.36
C MET A 46 -6.37 -9.78 15.06
N LYS A 47 -6.37 -10.95 14.41
CA LYS A 47 -6.95 -12.20 14.95
C LYS A 47 -6.28 -12.69 16.24
N GLU A 48 -5.03 -12.32 16.45
CA GLU A 48 -4.25 -12.71 17.62
C GLU A 48 -4.02 -11.52 18.58
N ALA A 49 -4.59 -10.35 18.29
CA ALA A 49 -4.26 -9.08 18.95
C ALA A 49 -4.51 -9.10 20.45
N GLU A 50 -5.56 -9.79 20.92
CA GLU A 50 -5.87 -9.92 22.36
C GLU A 50 -4.76 -10.61 23.16
N THR A 51 -3.96 -11.47 22.50
CA THR A 51 -2.86 -12.21 23.13
C THR A 51 -1.49 -11.58 22.88
N LEU A 52 -1.42 -10.61 21.99
CA LEU A 52 -0.18 -9.97 21.56
C LEU A 52 -0.03 -8.58 22.20
N SER A 53 1.12 -8.35 22.85
CA SER A 53 1.52 -6.98 23.18
C SER A 53 1.73 -6.14 21.91
N ILE A 54 1.68 -4.81 22.05
CA ILE A 54 1.97 -3.90 20.92
C ILE A 54 3.35 -4.19 20.31
N ARG A 55 4.36 -4.51 21.12
CA ARG A 55 5.71 -4.88 20.67
C ARG A 55 5.67 -6.13 19.78
N GLN A 56 4.95 -7.15 20.19
CA GLN A 56 4.81 -8.39 19.40
C GLN A 56 4.06 -8.13 18.09
N ARG A 57 3.00 -7.30 18.11
CA ARG A 57 2.31 -6.88 16.89
C ARG A 57 3.23 -6.10 15.94
N PHE A 58 4.02 -5.18 16.48
CA PHE A 58 5.05 -4.44 15.73
C PHE A 58 6.06 -5.39 15.06
N GLU A 59 6.61 -6.34 15.79
CA GLU A 59 7.60 -7.30 15.29
C GLU A 59 7.01 -8.16 14.16
N ARG A 60 5.78 -8.64 14.32
CA ARG A 60 5.09 -9.42 13.28
C ARG A 60 4.79 -8.63 12.02
N LEU A 61 4.44 -7.35 12.13
CA LEU A 61 4.14 -6.50 10.99
C LEU A 61 5.41 -6.01 10.28
N THR A 62 6.55 -5.93 10.96
CA THR A 62 7.77 -5.31 10.49
C THR A 62 8.22 -5.85 9.13
N LYS A 63 8.37 -7.17 9.00
CA LYS A 63 8.85 -7.77 7.74
C LYS A 63 7.93 -7.44 6.57
N THR A 64 6.64 -7.68 6.74
CA THR A 64 5.67 -7.45 5.66
C THR A 64 5.55 -5.97 5.30
N ALA A 65 5.61 -5.07 6.29
CA ALA A 65 5.60 -3.64 6.05
C ALA A 65 6.85 -3.19 5.27
N ASP A 66 8.04 -3.70 5.62
CA ASP A 66 9.28 -3.40 4.90
C ASP A 66 9.28 -3.92 3.45
N GLU A 67 8.68 -5.06 3.23
CA GLU A 67 8.54 -5.64 1.89
C GLU A 67 7.44 -4.94 1.06
N SER A 68 6.50 -4.25 1.72
CA SER A 68 5.35 -3.63 1.07
C SER A 68 5.53 -2.15 0.79
N PHE A 69 6.16 -1.38 1.68
CA PHE A 69 6.31 0.07 1.58
C PHE A 69 7.69 0.51 1.11
N HIS A 70 7.75 1.66 0.45
CA HIS A 70 9.01 2.32 0.12
C HIS A 70 9.29 3.49 1.07
N TRP A 71 9.71 3.16 2.29
CA TRP A 71 9.89 4.12 3.39
C TRP A 71 10.74 5.34 3.03
N ALA A 72 11.83 5.13 2.29
CA ALA A 72 12.72 6.23 1.89
C ALA A 72 12.01 7.29 1.02
N LEU A 73 11.18 6.87 0.04
CA LEU A 73 10.43 7.82 -0.78
C LEU A 73 9.31 8.50 0.03
N MET A 74 8.64 7.75 0.92
CA MET A 74 7.59 8.31 1.77
C MET A 74 8.17 9.36 2.73
N ALA A 75 9.27 9.07 3.42
CA ALA A 75 9.98 10.03 4.28
C ALA A 75 10.47 11.25 3.49
N GLN A 76 10.98 11.07 2.29
CA GLN A 76 11.40 12.15 1.41
C GLN A 76 10.23 13.08 1.05
N ILE A 77 9.06 12.52 0.70
CA ILE A 77 7.86 13.29 0.34
C ILE A 77 7.39 14.11 1.54
N THR A 78 7.36 13.53 2.74
CA THR A 78 6.90 14.21 3.95
C THR A 78 7.86 15.29 4.43
N ALA A 79 9.18 15.11 4.28
CA ALA A 79 10.20 16.11 4.61
C ALA A 79 10.24 17.29 3.63
N GLY A 80 9.75 17.11 2.40
CA GLY A 80 9.69 18.17 1.39
C GLY A 80 11.05 18.77 1.08
N ASN A 81 11.17 20.10 1.14
CA ASN A 81 12.41 20.80 0.80
C ASN A 81 13.56 20.53 1.79
N HIS A 82 13.26 20.21 3.04
CA HIS A 82 14.29 19.88 4.04
C HIS A 82 15.09 18.62 3.65
N TRP A 83 14.49 17.72 2.88
CA TRP A 83 15.22 16.55 2.35
C TRP A 83 16.38 16.91 1.44
N LYS A 84 16.26 18.00 0.65
CA LYS A 84 17.29 18.38 -0.33
C LYS A 84 18.60 18.82 0.34
N SER A 85 18.48 19.58 1.44
CA SER A 85 19.61 20.09 2.22
C SER A 85 20.13 19.11 3.27
N ALA A 86 19.44 17.97 3.48
CA ALA A 86 19.79 16.99 4.49
C ALA A 86 21.08 16.23 4.15
N THR A 87 21.88 15.97 5.15
CA THR A 87 23.03 15.04 5.09
C THR A 87 22.54 13.60 4.87
N HIS A 88 23.46 12.72 4.46
CA HIS A 88 23.15 11.29 4.32
C HIS A 88 22.66 10.67 5.64
N THR A 89 23.30 11.02 6.75
CA THR A 89 22.97 10.55 8.10
C THR A 89 21.57 11.01 8.51
N GLU A 90 21.22 12.27 8.30
CA GLU A 90 19.89 12.79 8.61
C GLU A 90 18.81 12.11 7.78
N ARG A 91 19.05 11.88 6.48
CA ARG A 91 18.10 11.13 5.62
C ARG A 91 17.89 9.72 6.13
N LYS A 92 18.97 9.00 6.46
CA LYS A 92 18.90 7.65 7.02
C LYS A 92 18.10 7.61 8.33
N ASN A 93 18.41 8.53 9.26
CA ASN A 93 17.75 8.61 10.56
C ASN A 93 16.26 8.96 10.41
N LEU A 94 15.92 9.88 9.50
CA LEU A 94 14.53 10.21 9.23
C LEU A 94 13.76 9.01 8.65
N VAL A 95 14.35 8.28 7.71
CA VAL A 95 13.72 7.07 7.13
C VAL A 95 13.43 6.05 8.22
N GLU A 96 14.38 5.81 9.12
CA GLU A 96 14.20 4.84 10.21
C GLU A 96 13.16 5.31 11.23
N ALA A 97 13.17 6.59 11.64
CA ALA A 97 12.18 7.14 12.55
C ALA A 97 10.76 7.13 11.92
N PHE A 98 10.63 7.48 10.64
CA PHE A 98 9.37 7.43 9.90
C PHE A 98 8.84 5.99 9.78
N ARG A 99 9.71 5.05 9.41
CA ARG A 99 9.40 3.61 9.34
C ARG A 99 8.92 3.10 10.69
N ARG A 100 9.70 3.33 11.75
CA ARG A 100 9.37 2.90 13.11
C ARG A 100 8.02 3.44 13.56
N MET A 101 7.80 4.75 13.43
CA MET A 101 6.54 5.38 13.79
C MET A 101 5.37 4.83 12.99
N SER A 102 5.54 4.59 11.68
CA SER A 102 4.48 4.06 10.82
C SER A 102 4.08 2.63 11.20
N ILE A 103 5.05 1.74 11.45
CA ILE A 103 4.78 0.36 11.88
C ILE A 103 4.18 0.33 13.28
N THR A 104 4.65 1.19 14.20
CA THR A 104 4.04 1.31 15.54
C THR A 104 2.59 1.76 15.45
N THR A 105 2.28 2.74 14.59
CA THR A 105 0.90 3.17 14.34
C THR A 105 0.03 2.02 13.84
N LEU A 106 0.52 1.21 12.88
CA LEU A 106 -0.21 0.02 12.43
C LEU A 106 -0.45 -0.98 13.57
N ALA A 107 0.58 -1.25 14.38
CA ALA A 107 0.47 -2.15 15.53
C ALA A 107 -0.52 -1.67 16.59
N THR A 108 -0.71 -0.34 16.70
CA THR A 108 -1.70 0.28 17.62
C THR A 108 -3.11 0.23 17.03
N LEU A 109 -3.26 0.52 15.73
CA LEU A 109 -4.58 0.60 15.08
C LEU A 109 -5.22 -0.76 14.83
N PHE A 110 -4.40 -1.81 14.62
CA PHE A 110 -4.88 -3.16 14.34
C PHE A 110 -4.72 -4.06 15.57
N ASP A 111 -5.42 -3.68 16.65
CA ASP A 111 -5.34 -4.26 18.01
C ASP A 111 -6.49 -5.18 18.38
N SER A 112 -7.46 -5.38 17.48
CA SER A 112 -8.64 -6.22 17.69
C SER A 112 -9.16 -6.80 16.39
N TYR A 113 -10.00 -7.84 16.46
CA TYR A 113 -10.65 -8.46 15.31
C TYR A 113 -12.13 -8.73 15.58
N SER A 114 -12.99 -8.16 14.77
CA SER A 114 -14.45 -8.32 14.84
C SER A 114 -15.05 -8.89 13.54
N GLY A 115 -14.22 -9.56 12.72
CA GLY A 115 -14.64 -10.11 11.43
C GLY A 115 -14.31 -9.22 10.24
N GLU A 116 -13.32 -8.34 10.36
CA GLU A 116 -12.84 -7.46 9.30
C GLU A 116 -12.34 -8.25 8.09
N ILE A 117 -12.72 -7.77 6.90
CA ILE A 117 -12.33 -8.37 5.63
C ILE A 117 -11.86 -7.29 4.68
N PHE A 118 -10.64 -7.40 4.19
CA PHE A 118 -10.16 -6.61 3.06
C PHE A 118 -10.53 -7.28 1.73
N LYS A 119 -10.97 -6.48 0.75
CA LYS A 119 -11.26 -6.94 -0.60
C LYS A 119 -10.57 -6.03 -1.60
N VAL A 120 -9.77 -6.59 -2.49
CA VAL A 120 -9.26 -5.87 -3.67
C VAL A 120 -10.41 -5.75 -4.67
N ILE A 121 -10.71 -4.54 -5.11
CA ILE A 121 -11.81 -4.23 -6.03
C ILE A 121 -11.28 -4.13 -7.45
N GLN A 122 -10.27 -3.29 -7.66
CA GLN A 122 -9.67 -3.09 -8.98
C GLN A 122 -8.26 -2.52 -8.87
N GLU A 123 -7.55 -2.57 -9.99
CA GLU A 123 -6.25 -1.96 -10.20
C GLU A 123 -6.31 -1.06 -11.43
N ALA A 124 -5.83 0.17 -11.32
CA ALA A 124 -5.87 1.17 -12.38
C ALA A 124 -4.54 1.92 -12.49
N ASP A 125 -4.32 2.57 -13.64
CA ASP A 125 -3.21 3.49 -13.81
C ASP A 125 -3.39 4.74 -12.96
N GLY A 126 -2.32 5.15 -12.31
CA GLY A 126 -2.24 6.39 -11.56
C GLY A 126 -1.28 7.40 -12.19
N PRO A 127 -1.23 8.64 -11.69
CA PRO A 127 -0.33 9.66 -12.17
C PRO A 127 1.14 9.26 -11.96
N SER A 128 2.05 9.87 -12.74
CA SER A 128 3.51 9.75 -12.56
C SER A 128 4.04 8.30 -12.53
N ARG A 129 3.50 7.44 -13.40
CA ARG A 129 3.87 6.02 -13.51
C ARG A 129 3.62 5.23 -12.23
N THR A 130 2.55 5.55 -11.50
CA THR A 130 2.04 4.76 -10.39
C THR A 130 0.89 3.86 -10.83
N ARG A 131 0.56 2.89 -9.99
CA ARG A 131 -0.67 2.09 -10.07
C ARG A 131 -1.47 2.35 -8.81
N ILE A 132 -2.78 2.38 -8.93
CA ILE A 132 -3.70 2.52 -7.79
C ILE A 132 -4.41 1.19 -7.61
N VAL A 133 -4.27 0.61 -6.43
CA VAL A 133 -5.03 -0.57 -6.03
C VAL A 133 -6.17 -0.11 -5.13
N GLN A 134 -7.38 -0.19 -5.64
CA GLN A 134 -8.59 0.11 -4.86
C GLN A 134 -8.98 -1.11 -4.06
N THR A 135 -9.20 -0.91 -2.78
CA THR A 135 -9.67 -1.94 -1.86
C THR A 135 -10.78 -1.41 -0.97
N VAL A 136 -11.52 -2.30 -0.37
CA VAL A 136 -12.50 -1.98 0.66
C VAL A 136 -12.23 -2.82 1.92
N LEU A 137 -12.21 -2.17 3.06
CA LEU A 137 -12.26 -2.81 4.36
C LEU A 137 -13.73 -2.89 4.79
N VAL A 138 -14.25 -4.10 4.93
CA VAL A 138 -15.57 -4.36 5.52
C VAL A 138 -15.34 -4.67 7.00
N LYS A 139 -15.89 -3.85 7.89
CA LYS A 139 -15.80 -4.03 9.34
C LYS A 139 -16.80 -5.06 9.86
N GLY A 140 -16.66 -5.47 11.11
CA GLY A 140 -17.56 -6.41 11.76
C GLY A 140 -19.03 -5.94 11.80
N ASP A 141 -19.28 -4.64 11.93
CA ASP A 141 -20.58 -3.99 11.88
C ASP A 141 -21.16 -3.81 10.45
N LYS A 142 -20.48 -4.34 9.44
CA LYS A 142 -20.76 -4.24 8.01
C LYS A 142 -20.53 -2.85 7.40
N SER A 143 -20.08 -1.87 8.14
CA SER A 143 -19.61 -0.61 7.57
C SER A 143 -18.39 -0.83 6.67
N LYS A 144 -18.18 0.07 5.73
CA LYS A 144 -17.11 -0.06 4.72
C LYS A 144 -16.21 1.17 4.76
N VAL A 145 -14.93 0.94 4.54
CA VAL A 145 -13.93 1.99 4.36
C VAL A 145 -13.22 1.75 3.04
N ASP A 146 -13.31 2.70 2.13
CA ASP A 146 -12.57 2.65 0.86
C ASP A 146 -11.11 3.03 1.10
N ILE A 147 -10.20 2.21 0.60
CA ILE A 147 -8.75 2.41 0.75
C ILE A 147 -8.09 2.27 -0.61
N LEU A 148 -7.40 3.32 -1.04
CA LEU A 148 -6.60 3.31 -2.25
C LEU A 148 -5.11 3.24 -1.88
N TYR A 149 -4.42 2.24 -2.39
CA TYR A 149 -2.97 2.13 -2.26
C TYR A 149 -2.30 2.64 -3.53
N VAL A 150 -1.47 3.66 -3.39
CA VAL A 150 -0.66 4.16 -4.50
C VAL A 150 0.63 3.37 -4.55
N CYS A 151 0.82 2.60 -5.62
CA CYS A 151 1.97 1.71 -5.80
C CYS A 151 2.91 2.24 -6.91
N ARG A 152 4.21 2.07 -6.73
CA ARG A 152 5.24 2.40 -7.71
C ARG A 152 6.18 1.23 -7.91
N LYS A 153 6.64 1.04 -9.16
CA LYS A 153 7.62 0.01 -9.49
C LYS A 153 9.04 0.52 -9.26
N PHE A 154 9.83 -0.24 -8.53
CA PHE A 154 11.26 -0.04 -8.26
C PHE A 154 12.06 -1.22 -8.78
N LYS A 155 13.40 -1.16 -8.71
CA LYS A 155 14.26 -2.30 -9.09
C LYS A 155 13.96 -3.56 -8.27
N VAL A 156 13.56 -3.38 -7.02
CA VAL A 156 13.20 -4.47 -6.09
C VAL A 156 11.73 -4.91 -6.19
N GLY A 157 11.00 -4.48 -7.21
CA GLY A 157 9.58 -4.78 -7.41
C GLY A 157 8.65 -3.63 -7.06
N TRP A 158 7.36 -3.91 -6.99
CA TRP A 158 6.35 -2.93 -6.60
C TRP A 158 6.43 -2.61 -5.11
N ARG A 159 6.14 -1.36 -4.76
CA ARG A 159 6.04 -0.89 -3.37
C ARG A 159 4.93 0.14 -3.25
N MET A 160 4.21 0.11 -2.15
CA MET A 160 3.28 1.17 -1.77
C MET A 160 4.06 2.42 -1.37
N ILE A 161 3.60 3.57 -1.82
CA ILE A 161 4.21 4.87 -1.54
C ILE A 161 3.23 5.86 -0.91
N ASP A 162 1.92 5.56 -0.91
CA ASP A 162 0.90 6.36 -0.23
C ASP A 162 -0.36 5.50 0.02
N ILE A 163 -1.16 5.91 0.97
CA ILE A 163 -2.50 5.39 1.25
C ILE A 163 -3.46 6.57 1.20
N ILE A 164 -4.58 6.39 0.50
CA ILE A 164 -5.65 7.38 0.41
C ILE A 164 -6.91 6.75 1.01
N LEU A 165 -7.44 7.40 2.03
CA LEU A 165 -8.63 6.92 2.75
C LEU A 165 -9.90 7.61 2.24
N ASP A 166 -11.04 7.04 2.54
CA ASP A 166 -12.45 7.33 2.23
C ASP A 166 -12.76 8.66 1.52
N ASN A 167 -12.22 9.75 1.97
CA ASN A 167 -12.53 11.09 1.46
C ASN A 167 -11.48 11.62 0.46
N GLY A 168 -10.69 10.73 -0.15
CA GLY A 168 -9.61 11.14 -1.05
C GLY A 168 -8.43 11.79 -0.32
N ILE A 169 -8.29 11.59 0.99
CA ILE A 169 -7.25 12.17 1.82
C ILE A 169 -6.01 11.28 1.78
N SER A 170 -4.92 11.80 1.20
CA SER A 170 -3.61 11.15 1.19
C SER A 170 -2.96 11.24 2.57
N GLU A 171 -2.60 10.11 3.14
CA GLU A 171 -1.88 10.02 4.41
C GLU A 171 -0.54 10.76 4.37
N LEU A 172 0.19 10.70 3.25
CA LEU A 172 1.43 11.45 3.12
C LEU A 172 1.22 12.97 3.07
N LYS A 173 0.11 13.44 2.49
CA LYS A 173 -0.21 14.88 2.49
C LYS A 173 -0.53 15.36 3.89
N VAL A 174 -1.30 14.59 4.65
CA VAL A 174 -1.60 14.89 6.06
C VAL A 174 -0.31 14.97 6.86
N ARG A 175 0.51 13.91 6.83
CA ARG A 175 1.79 13.87 7.54
C ARG A 175 2.73 15.01 7.14
N ARG A 176 2.80 15.33 5.84
CA ARG A 176 3.59 16.46 5.38
C ARG A 176 3.12 17.79 5.96
N SER A 177 1.81 17.99 6.07
CA SER A 177 1.23 19.18 6.69
C SER A 177 1.58 19.27 8.16
N GLU A 178 1.40 18.17 8.90
CA GLU A 178 1.72 18.07 10.33
C GLU A 178 3.21 18.31 10.61
N TYR A 179 4.09 17.69 9.83
CA TYR A 179 5.54 17.78 10.00
C TYR A 179 6.11 19.15 9.63
N ASN A 180 5.42 19.92 8.77
CA ASN A 180 5.88 21.23 8.32
C ASN A 180 6.13 22.21 9.47
N PHE A 181 5.28 22.17 10.50
CA PHE A 181 5.46 23.03 11.69
C PHE A 181 6.74 22.68 12.44
N VAL A 182 6.99 21.40 12.67
CA VAL A 182 8.20 20.93 13.38
C VAL A 182 9.45 21.20 12.56
N LEU A 183 9.38 20.92 11.25
CA LEU A 183 10.49 21.16 10.33
C LEU A 183 10.88 22.64 10.24
N LYS A 184 9.91 23.55 10.25
CA LYS A 184 10.19 25.01 10.27
C LYS A 184 10.87 25.48 11.55
N LYS A 185 10.58 24.85 12.69
CA LYS A 185 11.14 25.24 13.99
C LYS A 185 12.51 24.65 14.30
N GLY A 186 12.72 23.38 13.97
CA GLY A 186 13.91 22.65 14.40
C GLY A 186 14.50 21.70 13.36
N GLY A 187 14.04 21.79 12.09
CA GLY A 187 14.56 20.98 11.00
C GLY A 187 14.33 19.48 11.16
N LEU A 188 15.14 18.68 10.44
CA LEU A 188 15.06 17.22 10.49
C LEU A 188 15.38 16.63 11.86
N PRO A 189 16.37 17.15 12.65
CA PRO A 189 16.62 16.61 13.98
C PRO A 189 15.39 16.67 14.89
N ALA A 190 14.64 17.77 14.87
CA ALA A 190 13.44 17.92 15.68
C ALA A 190 12.32 16.97 15.22
N LEU A 191 12.16 16.77 13.90
CA LEU A 191 11.19 15.80 13.38
C LEU A 191 11.56 14.38 13.75
N ILE A 192 12.83 13.99 13.60
CA ILE A 192 13.33 12.67 14.00
C ILE A 192 13.07 12.40 15.48
N GLY A 193 13.38 13.39 16.34
CA GLY A 193 13.13 13.31 17.78
C GLY A 193 11.64 13.12 18.08
N LEU A 194 10.77 13.90 17.44
CA LEU A 194 9.32 13.80 17.61
C LEU A 194 8.79 12.42 17.20
N LEU A 195 9.21 11.90 16.05
CA LEU A 195 8.74 10.59 15.54
C LEU A 195 9.17 9.44 16.47
N ASN A 196 10.40 9.49 16.96
CA ASN A 196 10.88 8.49 17.91
C ASN A 196 10.13 8.57 19.25
N SER A 197 9.97 9.79 19.81
CA SER A 197 9.23 9.99 21.07
C SER A 197 7.79 9.49 20.97
N LYS A 198 7.09 9.81 19.86
CA LYS A 198 5.72 9.30 19.65
C LYS A 198 5.66 7.78 19.49
N ALA A 199 6.65 7.17 18.81
CA ALA A 199 6.72 5.72 18.72
C ALA A 199 6.98 5.08 20.09
N ASP A 200 7.82 5.69 20.94
CA ASP A 200 8.08 5.22 22.31
C ASP A 200 6.82 5.32 23.18
N GLU A 201 6.10 6.45 23.09
CA GLU A 201 4.84 6.69 23.81
C GLU A 201 3.80 5.60 23.45
N LEU A 202 3.58 5.35 22.16
CA LEU A 202 2.65 4.31 21.69
C LEU A 202 3.07 2.90 22.10
N MET A 203 4.38 2.63 22.16
CA MET A 203 4.91 1.31 22.55
C MET A 203 4.81 1.05 24.07
N SER A 204 4.57 2.09 24.87
CA SER A 204 4.50 2.01 26.33
C SER A 204 3.07 1.83 26.84
N ASN A 205 2.06 2.00 25.99
CA ASN A 205 0.64 1.80 26.27
C ASN A 205 0.23 0.36 25.95
#